data_ad7a5474931c51c23afb342bef43be91
#
_entry.id   ad7a5474931c51c23afb342bef43be91
#
_cell.length_a   1.000
_cell.length_b   1.000
_cell.length_c   1.000
_cell.angle_alpha   90.00
_cell.angle_beta   90.00
_cell.angle_gamma   90.00
#
_symmetry.space_group_name_H-M   'P 1'
#
loop_
_entity.id
_entity.type
_entity.pdbx_description
1 polymer ?
#
loop_
_entity_poly.entity_id
_entity_poly.type
_entity_poly.pdbx_seq_one_letter_code
_entity_poly.pdbx_strand_id
1 'polypeptide(L)'
;MEIKDIIVIGAGPVGLFTVFEAGLLGLNCVLIDNLDKPGGQCAELYPEKPIYDIPGVPSQTAQEHVNALLKQIEPFEYDLYLNQRVDSLVEIQHEGDKFWEVITTDENKFISKNIFIAAGAGSFEPRRPPNIQDPDKYINKGVSYAVRSKDKFTDKNIFIFGGGDSALDWTVELSKIAKSVSLVHRRDAFRGAQHTEEMMRNLVKEGKVNLLTPYLINSIIGEDNVNQVTLKNFESNEIALSGKLLWYKKSINDRATDK
;
A
#
# COMPACT_ATOMS: atom_id res chain seq x y z
N MET A 1 -17.27 -13.89 27.97
CA MET A 1 -16.83 -13.24 26.73
C MET A 1 -18.03 -13.32 25.79
N GLU A 2 -18.37 -12.23 25.12
CA GLU A 2 -19.52 -12.23 24.20
C GLU A 2 -19.16 -12.97 22.92
N ILE A 3 -20.03 -13.88 22.47
CA ILE A 3 -19.86 -14.60 21.21
C ILE A 3 -20.51 -13.78 20.11
N LYS A 4 -19.74 -13.46 19.08
CA LYS A 4 -20.21 -12.70 17.91
C LYS A 4 -20.63 -13.66 16.78
N ASP A 5 -21.43 -13.18 15.86
CA ASP A 5 -21.77 -13.98 14.69
C ASP A 5 -20.60 -14.05 13.70
N ILE A 6 -19.89 -12.93 13.57
CA ILE A 6 -18.78 -12.80 12.59
C ILE A 6 -17.61 -12.01 13.22
N ILE A 7 -16.40 -12.48 12.99
CA ILE A 7 -15.18 -11.66 13.10
C ILE A 7 -14.65 -11.40 11.69
N VAL A 8 -14.42 -10.12 11.36
CA VAL A 8 -13.81 -9.67 10.12
C VAL A 8 -12.36 -9.24 10.41
N ILE A 9 -11.40 -9.88 9.77
CA ILE A 9 -9.97 -9.58 9.93
C ILE A 9 -9.52 -8.72 8.75
N GLY A 10 -9.28 -7.44 9.00
CA GLY A 10 -8.91 -6.42 8.03
C GLY A 10 -10.03 -5.42 7.75
N ALA A 11 -9.81 -4.14 8.09
CA ALA A 11 -10.74 -3.03 7.87
C ALA A 11 -10.46 -2.28 6.56
N GLY A 12 -9.93 -2.96 5.54
CA GLY A 12 -9.88 -2.47 4.17
C GLY A 12 -11.25 -2.44 3.50
N PRO A 13 -11.35 -2.02 2.22
CA PRO A 13 -12.63 -1.92 1.51
C PRO A 13 -13.49 -3.19 1.57
N VAL A 14 -12.87 -4.36 1.44
CA VAL A 14 -13.59 -5.65 1.51
C VAL A 14 -14.13 -5.90 2.92
N GLY A 15 -13.32 -5.63 3.97
CA GLY A 15 -13.77 -5.81 5.34
C GLY A 15 -14.92 -4.86 5.72
N LEU A 16 -14.81 -3.59 5.30
CA LEU A 16 -15.90 -2.61 5.49
C LEU A 16 -17.17 -3.06 4.78
N PHE A 17 -17.08 -3.54 3.54
CA PHE A 17 -18.23 -4.05 2.81
C PHE A 17 -18.81 -5.33 3.45
N THR A 18 -17.96 -6.18 4.04
CA THR A 18 -18.43 -7.36 4.81
C THR A 18 -19.27 -6.96 6.01
N VAL A 19 -18.87 -5.88 6.74
CA VAL A 19 -19.68 -5.34 7.83
C VAL A 19 -21.03 -4.84 7.34
N PHE A 20 -21.08 -4.18 6.17
CA PHE A 20 -22.33 -3.75 5.56
C PHE A 20 -23.27 -4.94 5.28
N GLU A 21 -22.78 -5.99 4.63
CA GLU A 21 -23.57 -7.18 4.32
C GLU A 21 -24.04 -7.91 5.59
N ALA A 22 -23.17 -8.01 6.60
CA ALA A 22 -23.56 -8.58 7.88
C ALA A 22 -24.66 -7.76 8.57
N GLY A 23 -24.56 -6.44 8.54
CA GLY A 23 -25.57 -5.53 9.09
C GLY A 23 -26.93 -5.67 8.40
N LEU A 24 -26.96 -5.83 7.08
CA LEU A 24 -28.21 -6.10 6.34
C LEU A 24 -28.88 -7.42 6.77
N LEU A 25 -28.10 -8.40 7.19
CA LEU A 25 -28.57 -9.69 7.70
C LEU A 25 -28.89 -9.68 9.21
N GLY A 26 -28.70 -8.55 9.89
CA GLY A 26 -28.91 -8.43 11.33
C GLY A 26 -27.88 -9.21 12.17
N LEU A 27 -26.69 -9.48 11.61
CA LEU A 27 -25.62 -10.18 12.27
C LEU A 27 -24.70 -9.20 13.01
N ASN A 28 -24.28 -9.55 14.22
CA ASN A 28 -23.32 -8.74 14.97
C ASN A 28 -21.89 -9.08 14.57
N CYS A 29 -21.09 -8.03 14.34
CA CYS A 29 -19.73 -8.16 13.85
C CYS A 29 -18.69 -7.56 14.80
N VAL A 30 -17.49 -8.17 14.77
CA VAL A 30 -16.25 -7.53 15.21
C VAL A 30 -15.37 -7.31 13.98
N LEU A 31 -14.86 -6.09 13.81
CA LEU A 31 -13.92 -5.71 12.76
C LEU A 31 -12.56 -5.40 13.41
N ILE A 32 -11.53 -6.15 13.03
CA ILE A 32 -10.18 -6.05 13.61
C ILE A 32 -9.19 -5.62 12.54
N ASP A 33 -8.37 -4.62 12.82
CA ASP A 33 -7.29 -4.21 11.92
C ASP A 33 -5.99 -3.89 12.68
N ASN A 34 -4.87 -4.16 12.04
CA ASN A 34 -3.54 -3.82 12.55
C ASN A 34 -3.20 -2.32 12.43
N LEU A 35 -3.88 -1.60 11.54
CA LEU A 35 -3.66 -0.17 11.34
C LEU A 35 -4.38 0.67 12.40
N ASP A 36 -3.95 1.92 12.53
CA ASP A 36 -4.51 2.91 13.44
C ASP A 36 -5.83 3.54 12.94
N LYS A 37 -6.22 3.21 11.70
CA LYS A 37 -7.46 3.68 11.06
C LYS A 37 -7.96 2.66 10.05
N PRO A 38 -9.28 2.63 9.77
CA PRO A 38 -9.85 1.82 8.71
C PRO A 38 -9.46 2.35 7.31
N GLY A 39 -9.62 1.48 6.30
CA GLY A 39 -9.39 1.79 4.90
C GLY A 39 -8.28 0.98 4.24
N GLY A 40 -7.47 0.26 5.04
CA GLY A 40 -6.43 -0.63 4.53
C GLY A 40 -5.48 0.06 3.56
N GLN A 41 -5.13 -0.60 2.45
CA GLN A 41 -4.20 -0.05 1.45
C GLN A 41 -4.65 1.30 0.88
N CYS A 42 -5.94 1.50 0.69
CA CYS A 42 -6.50 2.73 0.14
C CYS A 42 -6.16 3.94 1.02
N ALA A 43 -6.38 3.83 2.32
CA ALA A 43 -6.09 4.92 3.26
C ALA A 43 -4.60 5.04 3.60
N GLU A 44 -3.86 3.92 3.61
CA GLU A 44 -2.47 3.90 4.08
C GLU A 44 -1.46 4.23 2.98
N LEU A 45 -1.64 3.69 1.78
CA LEU A 45 -0.61 3.74 0.75
C LEU A 45 -0.86 4.80 -0.32
N TYR A 46 -2.13 5.10 -0.66
CA TYR A 46 -2.46 5.96 -1.79
C TYR A 46 -3.81 6.70 -1.65
N PRO A 47 -4.07 7.39 -0.53
CA PRO A 47 -5.38 8.00 -0.28
C PRO A 47 -5.81 8.99 -1.38
N GLU A 48 -4.87 9.73 -1.96
CA GLU A 48 -5.12 10.74 -2.99
C GLU A 48 -4.98 10.23 -4.42
N LYS A 49 -4.76 8.91 -4.59
CA LYS A 49 -4.70 8.31 -5.92
C LYS A 49 -6.11 8.15 -6.49
N PRO A 50 -6.37 8.59 -7.74
CA PRO A 50 -7.62 8.26 -8.41
C PRO A 50 -7.72 6.75 -8.65
N ILE A 51 -8.89 6.19 -8.36
CA ILE A 51 -9.28 4.82 -8.71
C ILE A 51 -10.51 4.87 -9.61
N TYR A 52 -10.58 4.00 -10.58
CA TYR A 52 -11.60 3.96 -11.63
C TYR A 52 -12.05 2.54 -11.99
N ASP A 53 -11.62 1.58 -11.21
CA ASP A 53 -11.88 0.14 -11.37
C ASP A 53 -12.97 -0.38 -10.41
N ILE A 54 -13.77 0.55 -9.84
CA ILE A 54 -14.94 0.21 -9.03
C ILE A 54 -16.18 0.24 -9.91
N PRO A 55 -16.93 -0.88 -10.05
CA PRO A 55 -18.13 -0.92 -10.86
C PRO A 55 -19.14 0.17 -10.50
N GLY A 56 -19.62 0.92 -11.50
CA GLY A 56 -20.58 2.00 -11.31
C GLY A 56 -20.01 3.33 -10.80
N VAL A 57 -18.72 3.41 -10.51
CA VAL A 57 -18.04 4.64 -10.08
C VAL A 57 -16.99 5.02 -11.14
N PRO A 58 -17.23 6.07 -11.95
CA PRO A 58 -16.32 6.44 -13.04
C PRO A 58 -14.90 6.81 -12.57
N SER A 59 -14.79 7.55 -11.46
CA SER A 59 -13.53 7.89 -10.81
C SER A 59 -13.79 8.48 -9.43
N GLN A 60 -12.95 8.16 -8.48
CA GLN A 60 -12.89 8.77 -7.14
C GLN A 60 -11.49 8.57 -6.58
N THR A 61 -11.10 9.32 -5.55
CA THR A 61 -9.87 9.03 -4.82
C THR A 61 -10.05 7.79 -3.95
N ALA A 62 -8.95 7.13 -3.59
CA ALA A 62 -9.00 5.99 -2.70
C ALA A 62 -9.56 6.36 -1.30
N GLN A 63 -9.28 7.58 -0.83
CA GLN A 63 -9.85 8.09 0.43
C GLN A 63 -11.35 8.35 0.33
N GLU A 64 -11.84 8.90 -0.79
CA GLU A 64 -13.29 9.09 -1.01
C GLU A 64 -14.01 7.75 -1.03
N HIS A 65 -13.39 6.71 -1.62
CA HIS A 65 -13.94 5.36 -1.58
C HIS A 65 -14.06 4.82 -0.16
N VAL A 66 -13.01 4.96 0.64
CA VAL A 66 -13.04 4.55 2.07
C VAL A 66 -14.12 5.31 2.84
N ASN A 67 -14.21 6.63 2.64
CA ASN A 67 -15.22 7.46 3.31
C ASN A 67 -16.65 7.03 2.92
N ALA A 68 -16.88 6.68 1.66
CA ALA A 68 -18.18 6.17 1.21
C ALA A 68 -18.55 4.84 1.88
N LEU A 69 -17.58 3.90 2.00
CA LEU A 69 -17.78 2.63 2.69
C LEU A 69 -18.06 2.83 4.19
N LEU A 70 -17.32 3.72 4.86
CA LEU A 70 -17.55 4.04 6.27
C LEU A 70 -18.96 4.62 6.48
N LYS A 71 -19.39 5.52 5.60
CA LYS A 71 -20.75 6.05 5.63
C LYS A 71 -21.81 4.97 5.37
N GLN A 72 -21.50 3.98 4.54
CA GLN A 72 -22.41 2.89 4.21
C GLN A 72 -22.67 1.98 5.42
N ILE A 73 -21.68 1.79 6.30
CA ILE A 73 -21.81 0.96 7.51
C ILE A 73 -22.29 1.73 8.75
N GLU A 74 -22.34 3.06 8.70
CA GLU A 74 -22.75 3.92 9.82
C GLU A 74 -24.10 3.53 10.47
N PRO A 75 -25.13 3.05 9.72
CA PRO A 75 -26.41 2.64 10.34
C PRO A 75 -26.34 1.34 11.12
N PHE A 76 -25.26 0.56 11.05
CA PHE A 76 -25.16 -0.76 11.66
C PHE A 76 -24.30 -0.74 12.91
N GLU A 77 -24.65 -1.58 13.88
CA GLU A 77 -23.84 -1.79 15.08
C GLU A 77 -22.73 -2.82 14.81
N TYR A 78 -21.49 -2.47 15.09
CA TYR A 78 -20.33 -3.34 15.04
C TYR A 78 -19.25 -2.86 16.01
N ASP A 79 -18.41 -3.78 16.48
CA ASP A 79 -17.25 -3.44 17.31
C ASP A 79 -16.02 -3.27 16.42
N LEU A 80 -15.30 -2.16 16.57
CA LEU A 80 -14.07 -1.86 15.81
C LEU A 80 -12.85 -1.86 16.73
N TYR A 81 -11.89 -2.72 16.43
CA TYR A 81 -10.61 -2.81 17.12
C TYR A 81 -9.46 -2.51 16.15
N LEU A 82 -8.84 -1.35 16.33
CA LEU A 82 -7.67 -0.87 15.57
C LEU A 82 -6.39 -1.11 16.37
N ASN A 83 -5.23 -1.05 15.69
CA ASN A 83 -3.93 -1.36 16.27
C ASN A 83 -3.87 -2.78 16.87
N GLN A 84 -4.66 -3.70 16.31
CA GLN A 84 -4.76 -5.08 16.78
C GLN A 84 -4.37 -6.04 15.66
N ARG A 85 -3.15 -6.57 15.71
CA ARG A 85 -2.73 -7.59 14.76
C ARG A 85 -3.22 -8.96 15.21
N VAL A 86 -4.02 -9.61 14.38
CA VAL A 86 -4.39 -11.02 14.61
C VAL A 86 -3.14 -11.88 14.45
N ASP A 87 -2.85 -12.69 15.47
CA ASP A 87 -1.69 -13.58 15.55
C ASP A 87 -2.09 -15.04 15.31
N SER A 88 -3.17 -15.47 15.94
CA SER A 88 -3.62 -16.86 15.81
C SER A 88 -5.13 -17.00 15.72
N LEU A 89 -5.54 -18.13 15.15
CA LEU A 89 -6.91 -18.53 14.93
C LEU A 89 -7.05 -20.00 15.33
N VAL A 90 -7.93 -20.29 16.27
CA VAL A 90 -8.11 -21.63 16.83
C VAL A 90 -9.58 -22.02 16.82
N GLU A 91 -9.89 -23.23 16.34
CA GLU A 91 -11.21 -23.83 16.48
C GLU A 91 -11.40 -24.27 17.94
N ILE A 92 -12.48 -23.87 18.55
CA ILE A 92 -12.85 -24.24 19.93
C ILE A 92 -14.25 -24.87 19.95
N GLN A 93 -14.51 -25.70 20.99
CA GLN A 93 -15.84 -26.24 21.27
C GLN A 93 -16.45 -25.48 22.46
N HIS A 94 -17.69 -25.04 22.31
CA HIS A 94 -18.45 -24.41 23.38
C HIS A 94 -19.90 -24.89 23.32
N GLU A 95 -20.40 -25.47 24.41
CA GLU A 95 -21.76 -26.04 24.52
C GLU A 95 -22.13 -27.05 23.42
N GLY A 96 -21.14 -27.75 22.85
CA GLY A 96 -21.33 -28.74 21.80
C GLY A 96 -21.25 -28.21 20.37
N ASP A 97 -21.20 -26.90 20.19
CA ASP A 97 -21.02 -26.24 18.92
C ASP A 97 -19.58 -25.79 18.68
N LYS A 98 -19.23 -25.63 17.40
CA LYS A 98 -17.92 -25.15 16.94
C LYS A 98 -17.89 -23.66 16.81
N PHE A 99 -16.84 -23.03 17.36
CA PHE A 99 -16.55 -21.61 17.27
C PHE A 99 -15.09 -21.39 16.92
N TRP A 100 -14.77 -20.13 16.60
CA TRP A 100 -13.42 -19.69 16.33
C TRP A 100 -12.98 -18.71 17.42
N GLU A 101 -11.84 -18.97 18.03
CA GLU A 101 -11.13 -18.02 18.91
C GLU A 101 -10.05 -17.34 18.08
N VAL A 102 -10.11 -16.00 17.99
CA VAL A 102 -9.09 -15.14 17.38
C VAL A 102 -8.29 -14.51 18.51
N ILE A 103 -6.98 -14.59 18.44
CA ILE A 103 -6.05 -14.00 19.42
C ILE A 103 -5.18 -12.97 18.69
N THR A 104 -5.06 -11.77 19.28
CA THR A 104 -4.19 -10.71 18.76
C THR A 104 -2.82 -10.74 19.44
N THR A 105 -1.86 -9.99 18.86
CA THR A 105 -0.52 -9.82 19.46
C THR A 105 -0.54 -9.22 20.86
N ASP A 106 -1.60 -8.48 21.21
CA ASP A 106 -1.80 -7.91 22.54
C ASP A 106 -2.58 -8.83 23.47
N GLU A 107 -2.68 -10.12 23.10
CA GLU A 107 -3.37 -11.18 23.85
C GLU A 107 -4.89 -10.96 24.02
N ASN A 108 -5.49 -10.03 23.28
CA ASN A 108 -6.94 -9.88 23.24
C ASN A 108 -7.56 -11.07 22.52
N LYS A 109 -8.67 -11.55 23.06
CA LYS A 109 -9.39 -12.72 22.54
C LYS A 109 -10.79 -12.36 22.09
N PHE A 110 -11.19 -12.89 20.96
CA PHE A 110 -12.52 -12.72 20.38
C PHE A 110 -13.05 -14.09 19.96
N ILE A 111 -14.34 -14.34 20.16
CA ILE A 111 -14.98 -15.61 19.79
C ILE A 111 -16.15 -15.34 18.85
N SER A 112 -16.22 -16.11 17.75
CA SER A 112 -17.34 -16.02 16.83
C SER A 112 -17.67 -17.36 16.19
N LYS A 113 -18.87 -17.41 15.56
CA LYS A 113 -19.29 -18.55 14.73
C LYS A 113 -18.55 -18.60 13.40
N ASN A 114 -18.24 -17.45 12.81
CA ASN A 114 -17.68 -17.34 11.48
C ASN A 114 -16.52 -16.32 11.45
N ILE A 115 -15.55 -16.57 10.56
CA ILE A 115 -14.42 -15.67 10.32
C ILE A 115 -14.41 -15.27 8.85
N PHE A 116 -14.27 -13.96 8.59
CA PHE A 116 -13.94 -13.42 7.27
C PHE A 116 -12.53 -12.85 7.27
N ILE A 117 -11.64 -13.45 6.47
CA ILE A 117 -10.27 -12.97 6.32
C ILE A 117 -10.23 -12.00 5.14
N ALA A 118 -10.24 -10.69 5.43
CA ALA A 118 -10.15 -9.59 4.49
C ALA A 118 -8.82 -8.82 4.61
N ALA A 119 -7.76 -9.53 5.01
CA ALA A 119 -6.46 -8.97 5.40
C ALA A 119 -5.62 -8.39 4.24
N GLY A 120 -6.10 -8.48 3.00
CA GLY A 120 -5.42 -7.94 1.82
C GLY A 120 -3.98 -8.46 1.69
N ALA A 121 -3.00 -7.56 1.67
CA ALA A 121 -1.58 -7.90 1.64
C ALA A 121 -0.98 -8.19 3.03
N GLY A 122 -1.80 -8.21 4.07
CA GLY A 122 -1.37 -8.34 5.46
C GLY A 122 -0.78 -7.04 6.02
N SER A 123 0.00 -7.14 7.10
CA SER A 123 0.73 -6.02 7.67
C SER A 123 1.70 -5.44 6.66
N PHE A 124 1.63 -4.11 6.42
CA PHE A 124 2.44 -3.47 5.40
C PHE A 124 3.88 -3.28 5.86
N GLU A 125 4.73 -4.23 5.54
CA GLU A 125 6.17 -4.04 5.62
C GLU A 125 6.72 -3.68 4.23
N PRO A 126 7.25 -2.46 4.04
CA PRO A 126 7.84 -2.08 2.77
C PRO A 126 9.10 -2.90 2.51
N ARG A 127 9.25 -3.38 1.28
CA ARG A 127 10.50 -4.02 0.87
C ARG A 127 11.61 -2.98 0.77
N ARG A 128 12.58 -3.13 1.63
CA ARG A 128 13.77 -2.27 1.66
C ARG A 128 14.73 -2.61 0.53
N PRO A 129 15.48 -1.63 -0.01
CA PRO A 129 16.53 -1.91 -0.99
C PRO A 129 17.61 -2.78 -0.35
N PRO A 130 17.94 -3.95 -0.96
CA PRO A 130 18.81 -4.94 -0.30
C PRO A 130 20.25 -4.49 -0.08
N ASN A 131 20.70 -3.49 -0.85
CA ASN A 131 22.09 -3.01 -0.82
C ASN A 131 22.27 -1.71 -0.04
N ILE A 132 21.21 -1.20 0.61
CA ILE A 132 21.27 0.04 1.38
C ILE A 132 21.34 -0.32 2.86
N GLN A 133 22.42 0.10 3.50
CA GLN A 133 22.55 -0.03 4.95
C GLN A 133 21.62 0.99 5.61
N ASP A 134 20.76 0.53 6.53
CA ASP A 134 19.79 1.33 7.26
C ASP A 134 18.97 2.30 6.37
N PRO A 135 18.18 1.79 5.41
CA PRO A 135 17.40 2.65 4.53
C PRO A 135 16.30 3.41 5.30
N ASP A 136 15.93 2.94 6.48
CA ASP A 136 14.87 3.51 7.30
C ASP A 136 15.29 4.80 8.02
N LYS A 137 16.60 5.04 8.17
CA LYS A 137 17.17 6.31 8.66
C LYS A 137 16.58 7.54 7.95
N TYR A 138 16.24 7.39 6.67
CA TYR A 138 15.75 8.48 5.84
C TYR A 138 14.25 8.47 5.61
N ILE A 139 13.46 7.63 6.32
CA ILE A 139 11.99 7.67 6.26
C ILE A 139 11.50 9.05 6.67
N ASN A 140 10.64 9.64 5.85
CA ASN A 140 10.17 11.04 5.95
C ASN A 140 11.26 12.12 5.84
N LYS A 141 12.51 11.72 5.56
CA LYS A 141 13.67 12.60 5.38
C LYS A 141 14.24 12.48 3.95
N GLY A 142 13.40 12.13 2.98
CA GLY A 142 13.77 11.95 1.57
C GLY A 142 13.51 10.54 1.05
N VAL A 143 13.22 9.56 1.91
CA VAL A 143 12.73 8.23 1.52
C VAL A 143 11.28 8.09 1.95
N SER A 144 10.43 7.60 1.05
CA SER A 144 9.03 7.30 1.35
C SER A 144 8.63 5.98 0.68
N TYR A 145 7.88 5.18 1.39
CA TYR A 145 7.32 3.92 0.88
C TYR A 145 5.83 4.03 0.54
N ALA A 146 5.21 5.17 0.84
CA ALA A 146 3.81 5.47 0.54
C ALA A 146 3.65 6.95 0.17
N VAL A 147 2.66 7.26 -0.66
CA VAL A 147 2.29 8.64 -0.98
C VAL A 147 0.99 8.96 -0.26
N ARG A 148 1.10 9.39 0.97
CA ARG A 148 -0.07 9.78 1.79
C ARG A 148 -0.57 11.19 1.46
N SER A 149 0.28 12.06 0.89
CA SER A 149 -0.07 13.37 0.37
C SER A 149 0.84 13.71 -0.80
N LYS A 150 0.23 14.11 -1.92
CA LYS A 150 0.94 14.54 -3.14
C LYS A 150 1.68 15.87 -2.96
N ASP A 151 1.16 16.76 -2.12
CA ASP A 151 1.73 18.10 -1.90
C ASP A 151 3.18 18.06 -1.43
N LYS A 152 3.57 17.01 -0.69
CA LYS A 152 4.95 16.80 -0.25
C LYS A 152 5.95 16.68 -1.40
N PHE A 153 5.49 16.42 -2.61
CA PHE A 153 6.30 16.22 -3.81
C PHE A 153 6.27 17.40 -4.78
N THR A 154 5.46 18.43 -4.49
CA THR A 154 5.36 19.64 -5.31
C THR A 154 6.72 20.34 -5.42
N ASP A 155 7.11 20.69 -6.66
CA ASP A 155 8.39 21.33 -6.99
C ASP A 155 9.66 20.58 -6.56
N LYS A 156 9.56 19.26 -6.33
CA LYS A 156 10.70 18.42 -5.94
C LYS A 156 11.25 17.62 -7.12
N ASN A 157 12.55 17.28 -7.04
CA ASN A 157 13.13 16.29 -7.91
C ASN A 157 12.93 14.92 -7.28
N ILE A 158 12.28 13.99 -7.98
CA ILE A 158 11.90 12.68 -7.45
C ILE A 158 12.47 11.55 -8.29
N PHE A 159 12.90 10.50 -7.59
CA PHE A 159 13.23 9.21 -8.19
C PHE A 159 12.19 8.17 -7.73
N ILE A 160 11.54 7.50 -8.67
CA ILE A 160 10.60 6.42 -8.42
C ILE A 160 11.26 5.11 -8.83
N PHE A 161 11.32 4.15 -7.91
CA PHE A 161 11.96 2.86 -8.14
C PHE A 161 10.91 1.76 -8.24
N GLY A 162 10.82 1.11 -9.39
CA GLY A 162 9.91 0.00 -9.62
C GLY A 162 9.43 -0.11 -11.07
N GLY A 163 8.69 -1.18 -11.36
CA GLY A 163 8.17 -1.46 -12.69
C GLY A 163 6.78 -2.10 -12.68
N GLY A 164 6.08 -2.04 -11.55
CA GLY A 164 4.67 -2.45 -11.42
C GLY A 164 3.72 -1.27 -11.42
N ASP A 165 2.41 -1.55 -11.31
CA ASP A 165 1.32 -0.54 -11.37
C ASP A 165 1.60 0.68 -10.50
N SER A 166 1.95 0.46 -9.22
CA SER A 166 2.21 1.56 -8.30
C SER A 166 3.33 2.51 -8.76
N ALA A 167 4.39 2.00 -9.39
CA ALA A 167 5.48 2.84 -9.86
C ALA A 167 5.05 3.65 -11.09
N LEU A 168 4.34 3.02 -12.01
CA LEU A 168 3.82 3.67 -13.21
C LEU A 168 2.78 4.73 -12.88
N ASP A 169 1.79 4.38 -12.04
CA ASP A 169 0.74 5.30 -11.62
C ASP A 169 1.30 6.55 -10.95
N TRP A 170 2.22 6.35 -9.97
CA TRP A 170 2.84 7.49 -9.30
C TRP A 170 3.77 8.29 -10.19
N THR A 171 4.40 7.67 -11.18
CA THR A 171 5.16 8.41 -12.19
C THR A 171 4.26 9.35 -12.98
N VAL A 172 3.10 8.86 -13.41
CA VAL A 172 2.11 9.66 -14.15
C VAL A 172 1.52 10.76 -13.23
N GLU A 173 1.10 10.42 -12.02
CA GLU A 173 0.46 11.39 -11.12
C GLU A 173 1.42 12.48 -10.63
N LEU A 174 2.62 12.09 -10.18
CA LEU A 174 3.56 13.05 -9.64
C LEU A 174 4.27 13.89 -10.71
N SER A 175 4.29 13.44 -11.96
CA SER A 175 4.81 14.27 -13.09
C SER A 175 4.02 15.56 -13.31
N LYS A 176 2.79 15.63 -12.78
CA LYS A 176 1.92 16.80 -12.89
C LYS A 176 2.30 17.94 -11.94
N ILE A 177 3.01 17.64 -10.85
CA ILE A 177 3.27 18.58 -9.75
C ILE A 177 4.75 18.66 -9.36
N ALA A 178 5.53 17.62 -9.61
CA ALA A 178 6.95 17.61 -9.28
C ALA A 178 7.75 18.46 -10.26
N LYS A 179 8.90 18.96 -9.81
CA LYS A 179 9.86 19.66 -10.66
C LYS A 179 10.49 18.75 -11.71
N SER A 180 10.81 17.52 -11.32
CA SER A 180 11.27 16.47 -12.21
C SER A 180 10.92 15.09 -11.64
N VAL A 181 10.61 14.14 -12.52
CA VAL A 181 10.39 12.74 -12.16
C VAL A 181 11.35 11.86 -12.95
N SER A 182 12.06 10.98 -12.23
CA SER A 182 12.90 9.95 -12.83
C SER A 182 12.38 8.58 -12.42
N LEU A 183 11.88 7.80 -13.37
CA LEU A 183 11.48 6.41 -13.15
C LEU A 183 12.69 5.50 -13.36
N VAL A 184 13.06 4.76 -12.32
CA VAL A 184 14.21 3.85 -12.33
C VAL A 184 13.72 2.41 -12.27
N HIS A 185 14.11 1.61 -13.26
CA HIS A 185 13.78 0.20 -13.28
C HIS A 185 14.94 -0.65 -13.80
N ARG A 186 15.05 -1.89 -13.29
CA ARG A 186 16.13 -2.82 -13.65
C ARG A 186 16.01 -3.42 -15.05
N ARG A 187 14.89 -3.25 -15.73
CA ARG A 187 14.62 -3.77 -17.09
C ARG A 187 13.78 -2.75 -17.85
N ASP A 188 13.86 -2.77 -19.16
CA ASP A 188 12.93 -2.00 -20.03
C ASP A 188 11.67 -2.80 -20.36
N ALA A 189 11.11 -3.47 -19.32
CA ALA A 189 9.87 -4.22 -19.40
C ALA A 189 9.12 -4.03 -18.10
N PHE A 190 7.91 -3.51 -18.19
CA PHE A 190 7.08 -3.18 -17.03
C PHE A 190 6.01 -4.26 -16.82
N ARG A 191 5.53 -4.39 -15.56
CA ARG A 191 4.48 -5.35 -15.18
C ARG A 191 3.17 -4.65 -14.81
N GLY A 192 3.10 -3.34 -14.97
CA GLY A 192 1.89 -2.58 -14.75
C GLY A 192 0.92 -2.66 -15.92
N ALA A 193 -0.27 -2.09 -15.74
CA ALA A 193 -1.29 -2.03 -16.78
C ALA A 193 -0.76 -1.34 -18.04
N GLN A 194 -1.02 -1.94 -19.20
CA GLN A 194 -0.53 -1.45 -20.50
C GLN A 194 -0.88 0.01 -20.72
N HIS A 195 -2.10 0.40 -20.41
CA HIS A 195 -2.56 1.78 -20.54
C HIS A 195 -1.71 2.77 -19.73
N THR A 196 -1.36 2.45 -18.47
CA THR A 196 -0.53 3.31 -17.63
C THR A 196 0.92 3.34 -18.13
N GLU A 197 1.44 2.22 -18.65
CA GLU A 197 2.75 2.18 -19.29
C GLU A 197 2.80 3.10 -20.51
N GLU A 198 1.79 3.06 -21.38
CA GLU A 198 1.68 3.94 -22.56
C GLU A 198 1.65 5.42 -22.15
N MET A 199 0.88 5.78 -21.11
CA MET A 199 0.86 7.14 -20.58
C MET A 199 2.24 7.57 -20.08
N MET A 200 2.92 6.74 -19.30
CA MET A 200 4.28 6.99 -18.82
C MET A 200 5.27 7.18 -19.98
N ARG A 201 5.25 6.31 -20.98
CA ARG A 201 6.14 6.40 -22.14
C ARG A 201 5.88 7.66 -22.99
N ASN A 202 4.64 8.14 -23.05
CA ASN A 202 4.31 9.42 -23.69
C ASN A 202 4.91 10.59 -22.90
N LEU A 203 4.84 10.58 -21.58
CA LEU A 203 5.50 11.59 -20.75
C LEU A 203 7.03 11.58 -20.89
N VAL A 204 7.62 10.42 -21.13
CA VAL A 204 9.06 10.30 -21.45
C VAL A 204 9.36 10.97 -22.80
N LYS A 205 8.57 10.71 -23.85
CA LYS A 205 8.72 11.35 -25.16
C LYS A 205 8.55 12.88 -25.10
N GLU A 206 7.68 13.36 -24.23
CA GLU A 206 7.46 14.79 -23.97
C GLU A 206 8.56 15.44 -23.11
N GLY A 207 9.52 14.67 -22.61
CA GLY A 207 10.57 15.16 -21.73
C GLY A 207 10.13 15.52 -20.31
N LYS A 208 8.92 15.11 -19.91
CA LYS A 208 8.36 15.34 -18.56
C LYS A 208 8.83 14.30 -17.53
N VAL A 209 9.21 13.13 -18.01
CA VAL A 209 9.71 12.01 -17.18
C VAL A 209 11.03 11.50 -17.76
N ASN A 210 12.01 11.28 -16.88
CA ASN A 210 13.24 10.60 -17.23
C ASN A 210 13.08 9.11 -16.98
N LEU A 211 13.23 8.29 -18.01
CA LEU A 211 13.25 6.83 -17.84
C LEU A 211 14.69 6.35 -17.74
N LEU A 212 15.02 5.72 -16.63
CA LEU A 212 16.35 5.20 -16.30
C LEU A 212 16.29 3.67 -16.21
N THR A 213 16.56 3.01 -17.31
CA THR A 213 16.69 1.55 -17.43
C THR A 213 18.00 1.21 -18.12
N PRO A 214 18.66 0.12 -17.81
CA PRO A 214 18.43 -0.82 -16.72
C PRO A 214 19.22 -0.45 -15.46
N TYR A 215 18.60 0.23 -14.52
CA TYR A 215 19.29 0.73 -13.32
C TYR A 215 18.62 0.27 -12.04
N LEU A 216 19.43 0.18 -10.97
CA LEU A 216 19.02 -0.05 -9.57
C LEU A 216 19.61 1.05 -8.70
N ILE A 217 19.00 1.25 -7.53
CA ILE A 217 19.60 2.07 -6.49
C ILE A 217 20.88 1.40 -5.97
N ASN A 218 21.95 2.17 -5.88
CA ASN A 218 23.23 1.70 -5.34
C ASN A 218 23.48 2.26 -3.94
N SER A 219 23.28 3.55 -3.71
CA SER A 219 23.42 4.16 -2.40
C SER A 219 22.47 5.34 -2.20
N ILE A 220 22.20 5.65 -0.93
CA ILE A 220 21.49 6.83 -0.47
C ILE A 220 22.48 7.61 0.40
N ILE A 221 22.68 8.89 0.09
CA ILE A 221 23.65 9.74 0.76
C ILE A 221 22.94 10.98 1.32
N GLY A 222 23.22 11.31 2.58
CA GLY A 222 22.69 12.47 3.26
C GLY A 222 23.11 12.46 4.74
N GLU A 223 22.95 13.60 5.39
CA GLU A 223 23.11 13.73 6.84
C GLU A 223 21.76 13.53 7.54
N ASP A 224 20.99 14.59 7.71
CA ASP A 224 19.62 14.54 8.27
C ASP A 224 18.57 14.19 7.21
N ASN A 225 18.77 14.64 5.98
CA ASN A 225 17.91 14.38 4.84
C ASN A 225 18.70 13.78 3.69
N VAL A 226 18.00 13.08 2.79
CA VAL A 226 18.62 12.59 1.57
C VAL A 226 19.03 13.76 0.68
N ASN A 227 20.32 13.80 0.36
CA ASN A 227 20.89 14.80 -0.54
C ASN A 227 21.13 14.22 -1.94
N GLN A 228 21.46 12.93 -2.01
CA GLN A 228 21.88 12.28 -3.23
C GLN A 228 21.55 10.79 -3.24
N VAL A 229 21.29 10.25 -4.42
CA VAL A 229 21.30 8.81 -4.69
C VAL A 229 22.31 8.52 -5.78
N THR A 230 22.91 7.33 -5.71
CA THR A 230 23.67 6.78 -6.82
C THR A 230 22.94 5.58 -7.40
N LEU A 231 23.01 5.43 -8.69
CA LEU A 231 22.42 4.33 -9.43
C LEU A 231 23.53 3.41 -9.95
N LYS A 232 23.20 2.12 -10.03
CA LYS A 232 24.08 1.12 -10.62
C LYS A 232 23.38 0.51 -11.83
N ASN A 233 24.10 0.45 -12.95
CA ASN A 233 23.60 -0.26 -14.10
C ASN A 233 23.47 -1.76 -13.78
N PHE A 234 22.32 -2.35 -14.08
CA PHE A 234 22.01 -3.73 -13.73
C PHE A 234 22.81 -4.75 -14.58
N GLU A 235 23.19 -4.38 -15.79
CA GLU A 235 23.90 -5.26 -16.74
C GLU A 235 25.41 -5.09 -16.63
N SER A 236 25.94 -3.87 -16.69
CA SER A 236 27.38 -3.59 -16.66
C SER A 236 27.98 -3.53 -15.24
N ASN A 237 27.13 -3.43 -14.22
CA ASN A 237 27.54 -3.16 -12.83
C ASN A 237 28.25 -1.83 -12.59
N GLU A 238 28.33 -0.95 -13.57
CA GLU A 238 28.93 0.37 -13.42
C GLU A 238 28.03 1.30 -12.59
N ILE A 239 28.66 2.10 -11.72
CA ILE A 239 27.97 3.12 -10.93
C ILE A 239 27.78 4.34 -11.83
N ALA A 240 26.52 4.68 -12.12
CA ALA A 240 26.16 5.82 -12.93
C ALA A 240 25.22 6.74 -12.16
N LEU A 241 25.37 8.05 -12.41
CA LEU A 241 24.45 9.12 -12.04
C LEU A 241 24.16 9.35 -10.57
N SER A 242 24.19 10.63 -10.21
CA SER A 242 23.76 11.15 -8.92
C SER A 242 22.67 12.20 -9.11
N GLY A 243 21.64 12.17 -8.25
CA GLY A 243 20.57 13.16 -8.25
C GLY A 243 20.07 13.41 -6.83
N LYS A 244 19.45 14.58 -6.59
CA LYS A 244 18.79 14.85 -5.30
C LYS A 244 17.47 14.09 -5.24
N LEU A 245 17.31 13.25 -4.22
CA LEU A 245 16.22 12.29 -4.07
C LEU A 245 15.10 12.80 -3.17
N LEU A 246 13.88 12.30 -3.42
CA LEU A 246 12.79 12.40 -2.46
C LEU A 246 11.89 11.17 -2.30
N TRP A 247 12.05 10.08 -3.08
CA TRP A 247 11.13 8.96 -2.93
C TRP A 247 11.63 7.62 -3.46
N TYR A 248 11.37 6.55 -2.71
CA TYR A 248 11.62 5.16 -3.10
C TYR A 248 10.36 4.32 -2.86
N LYS A 249 9.89 3.58 -3.87
CA LYS A 249 8.89 2.53 -3.71
C LYS A 249 9.27 1.29 -4.50
N LYS A 250 9.33 0.14 -3.84
CA LYS A 250 9.28 -1.16 -4.47
C LYS A 250 7.89 -1.76 -4.22
N SER A 251 7.24 -2.26 -5.28
CA SER A 251 5.90 -2.88 -5.19
C SER A 251 5.87 -4.00 -4.14
N ILE A 252 4.79 -4.03 -3.35
CA ILE A 252 4.53 -5.08 -2.35
C ILE A 252 4.29 -6.44 -3.03
N ASN A 253 3.83 -6.44 -4.29
CA ASN A 253 3.41 -7.63 -5.04
C ASN A 253 4.48 -8.27 -5.94
N ASP A 254 5.71 -7.78 -5.93
CA ASP A 254 6.81 -8.49 -6.61
C ASP A 254 7.19 -9.74 -5.80
N ARG A 255 6.30 -10.74 -5.77
CA ARG A 255 6.70 -12.11 -5.38
C ARG A 255 7.81 -12.51 -6.33
N ALA A 256 8.98 -12.75 -5.77
CA ALA A 256 10.08 -13.34 -6.47
C ALA A 256 9.64 -14.71 -7.00
N THR A 257 9.36 -14.78 -8.29
CA THR A 257 9.56 -16.00 -9.07
C THR A 257 10.96 -15.89 -9.65
N ASP A 258 11.96 -15.94 -8.78
CA ASP A 258 13.30 -16.31 -9.16
C ASP A 258 13.38 -17.83 -9.03
N LYS A 259 13.13 -18.52 -10.12
CA LYS A 259 13.70 -19.82 -10.47
C LYS A 259 14.46 -19.65 -11.77
#